data_23775f382611cefa2d67fe037b6f6c41
#
_entry.id   23775f382611cefa2d67fe037b6f6c41
#
_cell.length_a   1.000
_cell.length_b   1.000
_cell.length_c   1.000
_cell.angle_alpha   90.00
_cell.angle_beta   90.00
_cell.angle_gamma   90.00
#
_symmetry.space_group_name_H-M   'P 1'
#
loop_
_entity.id
_entity.type
_entity.pdbx_description
1 polymer ?
#
loop_
_entity_poly.entity_id
_entity_poly.type
_entity_poly.pdbx_seq_one_letter_code
_entity_poly.pdbx_strand_id
1 'polypeptide(L)'
;MSESHPDYTMQTAPAGYDKEREGIARGELRTIEYPSTTVGNIRKAMVYTPPGYSADQECSVLYLLHGIGGDETEWYSHGKPQIILDNLYADQMLKPMLVVLPNGRAMLNDRAEGDIFAPDKVQAFETFETDLLQDLIPYIEAHYPVLTDRMHRALAGLSMGGGQSLNIGLNNLDRFAWIGAFSPAPNTKLPEQLLPEPQKTAELLSLLWLSCGDLDSLKNVSDRTHAYLSQHSVPHIWVEEHGDHDWPVWKNGLYQFSKLIF
;
A
#
# COMPACT_ATOMS: atom_id res chain seq x y z
N MET A 1 20.81 -7.18 21.86
CA MET A 1 21.38 -6.08 21.05
C MET A 1 20.55 -6.09 19.77
N SER A 2 19.55 -5.22 19.67
CA SER A 2 18.70 -5.11 18.49
C SER A 2 19.51 -4.43 17.41
N GLU A 3 19.79 -5.13 16.32
CA GLU A 3 20.25 -4.47 15.11
C GLU A 3 19.08 -3.62 14.59
N SER A 4 19.16 -2.30 14.86
CA SER A 4 18.38 -1.34 14.08
C SER A 4 18.69 -1.62 12.61
N HIS A 5 17.69 -1.62 11.75
CA HIS A 5 17.90 -1.69 10.31
C HIS A 5 19.05 -0.73 9.96
N PRO A 6 20.08 -1.19 9.21
CA PRO A 6 21.18 -0.33 8.83
C PRO A 6 20.60 0.93 8.21
N ASP A 7 21.16 2.09 8.53
CA ASP A 7 20.73 3.40 8.04
C ASP A 7 20.33 3.31 6.57
N TYR A 8 19.01 3.24 6.32
CA TYR A 8 18.51 3.25 4.95
C TYR A 8 18.77 4.64 4.39
N THR A 9 19.84 4.74 3.63
CA THR A 9 20.12 5.98 2.92
C THR A 9 19.18 6.01 1.72
N MET A 10 18.16 6.86 1.81
CA MET A 10 17.23 7.08 0.72
C MET A 10 18.00 7.46 -0.54
N GLN A 11 17.87 6.62 -1.56
CA GLN A 11 18.31 6.98 -2.89
C GLN A 11 17.10 7.60 -3.60
N THR A 12 17.23 8.85 -4.03
CA THR A 12 16.22 9.47 -4.89
C THR A 12 15.99 8.59 -6.11
N ALA A 13 14.73 8.35 -6.47
CA ALA A 13 14.42 7.61 -7.69
C ALA A 13 15.11 8.26 -8.91
N PRO A 14 15.70 7.49 -9.82
CA PRO A 14 16.40 8.05 -10.97
C PRO A 14 15.44 8.82 -11.88
N ALA A 15 15.94 9.86 -12.54
CA ALA A 15 15.13 10.63 -13.48
C ALA A 15 14.48 9.70 -14.53
N GLY A 16 13.16 9.84 -14.73
CA GLY A 16 12.40 9.02 -15.67
C GLY A 16 11.97 7.65 -15.15
N TYR A 17 12.13 7.36 -13.86
CA TYR A 17 11.67 6.10 -13.24
C TYR A 17 10.16 5.84 -13.44
N ASP A 18 9.38 6.91 -13.59
CA ASP A 18 7.92 6.92 -13.78
C ASP A 18 7.50 7.21 -15.23
N LYS A 19 8.44 7.11 -16.18
CA LYS A 19 8.21 7.32 -17.62
C LYS A 19 8.32 6.01 -18.39
N GLU A 20 7.48 5.88 -19.41
CA GLU A 20 7.52 4.72 -20.29
C GLU A 20 8.89 4.57 -20.96
N ARG A 21 9.44 3.36 -20.92
CA ARG A 21 10.64 2.98 -21.67
C ARG A 21 10.24 2.13 -22.86
N GLU A 22 10.86 2.38 -23.99
CA GLU A 22 10.69 1.53 -25.19
C GLU A 22 11.47 0.21 -25.05
N GLY A 23 10.97 -0.83 -25.70
CA GLY A 23 11.69 -2.11 -25.83
C GLY A 23 11.76 -2.98 -24.57
N ILE A 24 11.07 -2.63 -23.49
CA ILE A 24 10.98 -3.48 -22.28
C ILE A 24 9.71 -4.35 -22.29
N ALA A 25 9.78 -5.50 -21.64
CA ALA A 25 8.60 -6.30 -21.37
C ALA A 25 7.67 -5.54 -20.40
N ARG A 26 6.36 -5.69 -20.60
CA ARG A 26 5.34 -4.98 -19.82
C ARG A 26 4.41 -5.96 -19.13
N GLY A 27 3.97 -5.58 -17.94
CA GLY A 27 2.85 -6.24 -17.27
C GLY A 27 1.51 -5.83 -17.87
N GLU A 28 0.45 -6.49 -17.42
CA GLU A 28 -0.92 -6.15 -17.80
C GLU A 28 -1.68 -5.60 -16.60
N LEU A 29 -2.52 -4.60 -16.83
CA LEU A 29 -3.43 -4.05 -15.84
C LEU A 29 -4.88 -4.28 -16.28
N ARG A 30 -5.67 -4.97 -15.47
CA ARG A 30 -7.05 -5.33 -15.77
C ARG A 30 -7.98 -4.95 -14.62
N THR A 31 -9.19 -4.51 -14.94
CA THR A 31 -10.26 -4.39 -13.94
C THR A 31 -10.87 -5.76 -13.69
N ILE A 32 -11.07 -6.07 -12.43
CA ILE A 32 -11.83 -7.24 -11.96
C ILE A 32 -13.08 -6.80 -11.21
N GLU A 33 -14.06 -7.70 -11.17
CA GLU A 33 -15.26 -7.58 -10.35
C GLU A 33 -15.29 -8.74 -9.35
N TYR A 34 -15.55 -8.44 -8.10
CA TYR A 34 -15.64 -9.44 -7.05
C TYR A 34 -16.90 -9.25 -6.19
N PRO A 35 -17.54 -10.33 -5.74
CA PRO A 35 -18.67 -10.23 -4.83
C PRO A 35 -18.18 -9.81 -3.45
N SER A 36 -18.71 -8.72 -2.92
CA SER A 36 -18.46 -8.28 -1.55
C SER A 36 -19.68 -8.64 -0.69
N THR A 37 -19.49 -9.58 0.22
CA THR A 37 -20.51 -9.91 1.24
C THR A 37 -20.60 -8.81 2.29
N THR A 38 -19.50 -8.12 2.54
CA THR A 38 -19.38 -6.99 3.47
C THR A 38 -20.27 -5.82 3.05
N VAL A 39 -20.27 -5.48 1.76
CA VAL A 39 -21.06 -4.36 1.21
C VAL A 39 -22.41 -4.83 0.65
N GLY A 40 -22.53 -6.09 0.27
CA GLY A 40 -23.74 -6.66 -0.32
C GLY A 40 -23.90 -6.36 -1.80
N ASN A 41 -22.83 -6.10 -2.54
CA ASN A 41 -22.85 -5.86 -3.98
C ASN A 41 -21.58 -6.40 -4.67
N ILE A 42 -21.51 -6.21 -5.99
CA ILE A 42 -20.29 -6.45 -6.77
C ILE A 42 -19.42 -5.19 -6.67
N ARG A 43 -18.18 -5.36 -6.24
CA ARG A 43 -17.16 -4.30 -6.16
C ARG A 43 -16.08 -4.49 -7.21
N LYS A 44 -15.31 -3.44 -7.46
CA LYS A 44 -14.23 -3.43 -8.45
C LYS A 44 -12.88 -3.24 -7.80
N ALA A 45 -11.88 -3.85 -8.43
CA ALA A 45 -10.47 -3.57 -8.20
C ALA A 45 -9.73 -3.65 -9.54
N MET A 46 -8.53 -3.05 -9.62
CA MET A 46 -7.63 -3.31 -10.74
C MET A 46 -6.53 -4.26 -10.28
N VAL A 47 -6.07 -5.12 -11.17
CA VAL A 47 -4.98 -6.07 -10.90
C VAL A 47 -3.91 -5.89 -11.96
N TYR A 48 -2.72 -5.57 -11.52
CA TYR A 48 -1.52 -5.60 -12.34
C TYR A 48 -0.84 -6.96 -12.19
N THR A 49 -0.58 -7.62 -13.33
CA THR A 49 0.24 -8.83 -13.41
C THR A 49 1.61 -8.48 -13.99
N PRO A 50 2.71 -9.02 -13.44
CA PRO A 50 4.06 -8.63 -13.87
C PRO A 50 4.39 -9.10 -15.29
N PRO A 51 5.43 -8.53 -15.94
CA PRO A 51 5.92 -9.04 -17.21
C PRO A 51 6.26 -10.53 -17.14
N GLY A 52 5.79 -11.30 -18.11
CA GLY A 52 6.00 -12.76 -18.14
C GLY A 52 5.14 -13.56 -17.15
N TYR A 53 4.11 -12.94 -16.57
CA TYR A 53 3.16 -13.64 -15.70
C TYR A 53 2.58 -14.88 -16.36
N SER A 54 2.55 -15.98 -15.62
CA SER A 54 2.01 -17.27 -16.04
C SER A 54 1.12 -17.86 -14.94
N ALA A 55 0.05 -18.55 -15.33
CA ALA A 55 -0.82 -19.25 -14.39
C ALA A 55 -0.13 -20.42 -13.65
N ASP A 56 1.05 -20.83 -14.13
CA ASP A 56 1.82 -21.93 -13.53
C ASP A 56 2.84 -21.45 -12.47
N GLN A 57 2.95 -20.15 -12.25
CA GLN A 57 3.91 -19.56 -11.32
C GLN A 57 3.21 -18.70 -10.27
N GLU A 58 3.32 -19.09 -9.00
CA GLU A 58 2.81 -18.33 -7.88
C GLU A 58 3.61 -17.05 -7.64
N CYS A 59 2.90 -15.96 -7.33
CA CYS A 59 3.46 -14.64 -7.05
C CYS A 59 3.11 -14.17 -5.64
N SER A 60 3.92 -13.27 -5.10
CA SER A 60 3.54 -12.45 -3.94
C SER A 60 2.49 -11.41 -4.34
N VAL A 61 1.79 -10.80 -3.36
CA VAL A 61 0.74 -9.80 -3.62
C VAL A 61 0.96 -8.54 -2.82
N LEU A 62 0.97 -7.40 -3.51
CA LEU A 62 0.87 -6.07 -2.92
C LEU A 62 -0.55 -5.52 -3.12
N TYR A 63 -1.26 -5.21 -2.03
CA TYR A 63 -2.49 -4.42 -2.05
C TYR A 63 -2.11 -2.95 -1.88
N LEU A 64 -2.44 -2.10 -2.89
CA LEU A 64 -2.01 -0.70 -2.97
C LEU A 64 -3.22 0.23 -2.94
N LEU A 65 -3.40 0.96 -1.83
CA LEU A 65 -4.59 1.71 -1.49
C LEU A 65 -4.53 3.18 -1.92
N HIS A 66 -5.65 3.70 -2.40
CA HIS A 66 -5.82 5.08 -2.85
C HIS A 66 -6.18 6.06 -1.72
N GLY A 67 -6.24 7.37 -2.03
CA GLY A 67 -6.61 8.44 -1.12
C GLY A 67 -8.12 8.70 -1.02
N ILE A 68 -8.52 9.69 -0.21
CA ILE A 68 -9.94 9.99 0.06
C ILE A 68 -10.74 10.41 -1.18
N GLY A 69 -10.09 11.06 -2.15
CA GLY A 69 -10.73 11.53 -3.38
C GLY A 69 -10.75 10.52 -4.52
N GLY A 70 -10.17 9.33 -4.31
CA GLY A 70 -9.97 8.33 -5.34
C GLY A 70 -10.93 7.14 -5.30
N ASP A 71 -10.63 6.21 -6.18
CA ASP A 71 -11.23 4.89 -6.29
C ASP A 71 -10.16 3.90 -6.83
N GLU A 72 -10.56 2.70 -7.25
CA GLU A 72 -9.65 1.68 -7.78
C GLU A 72 -8.80 2.14 -8.98
N THR A 73 -9.16 3.25 -9.63
CA THR A 73 -8.45 3.78 -10.80
C THR A 73 -7.45 4.91 -10.48
N GLU A 74 -7.45 5.44 -9.25
CA GLU A 74 -6.66 6.63 -8.90
C GLU A 74 -5.16 6.41 -9.10
N TRP A 75 -4.62 5.31 -8.59
CA TRP A 75 -3.22 4.97 -8.80
C TRP A 75 -2.88 4.83 -10.29
N TYR A 76 -3.74 4.13 -11.05
CA TYR A 76 -3.54 3.97 -12.48
C TYR A 76 -3.52 5.30 -13.22
N SER A 77 -4.47 6.18 -12.92
CA SER A 77 -4.65 7.45 -13.63
C SER A 77 -3.54 8.46 -13.33
N HIS A 78 -3.08 8.51 -12.09
CA HIS A 78 -2.15 9.55 -11.61
C HIS A 78 -0.78 9.01 -11.20
N GLY A 79 -0.73 7.91 -10.48
CA GLY A 79 0.50 7.27 -9.98
C GLY A 79 1.22 6.46 -11.04
N LYS A 80 0.48 5.88 -11.98
CA LYS A 80 1.00 5.03 -13.05
C LYS A 80 1.92 3.92 -12.55
N PRO A 81 1.47 3.12 -11.55
CA PRO A 81 2.29 2.08 -10.92
C PRO A 81 2.80 1.07 -11.94
N GLN A 82 2.03 0.75 -12.99
CA GLN A 82 2.43 -0.18 -14.04
C GLN A 82 3.73 0.27 -14.74
N ILE A 83 3.91 1.58 -14.95
CA ILE A 83 5.12 2.11 -15.60
C ILE A 83 6.32 1.99 -14.64
N ILE A 84 6.13 2.37 -13.38
CA ILE A 84 7.17 2.28 -12.35
C ILE A 84 7.62 0.83 -12.18
N LEU A 85 6.67 -0.10 -12.07
CA LEU A 85 6.95 -1.52 -11.88
C LEU A 85 7.59 -2.15 -13.12
N ASP A 86 7.10 -1.87 -14.33
CA ASP A 86 7.70 -2.36 -15.58
C ASP A 86 9.18 -1.93 -15.69
N ASN A 87 9.48 -0.67 -15.34
CA ASN A 87 10.84 -0.17 -15.32
C ASN A 87 11.71 -0.90 -14.29
N LEU A 88 11.20 -1.12 -13.09
CA LEU A 88 11.89 -1.87 -12.03
C LEU A 88 12.11 -3.33 -12.40
N TYR A 89 11.15 -3.98 -13.07
CA TYR A 89 11.33 -5.33 -13.61
C TYR A 89 12.41 -5.39 -14.70
N ALA A 90 12.42 -4.42 -15.61
CA ALA A 90 13.47 -4.33 -16.64
C ALA A 90 14.85 -4.14 -16.02
N ASP A 91 14.95 -3.44 -14.90
CA ASP A 91 16.18 -3.23 -14.13
C ASP A 91 16.52 -4.41 -13.18
N GLN A 92 15.70 -5.48 -13.16
CA GLN A 92 15.86 -6.67 -12.31
C GLN A 92 15.85 -6.33 -10.79
N MET A 93 15.08 -5.33 -10.40
CA MET A 93 14.99 -4.84 -9.02
C MET A 93 13.80 -5.41 -8.24
N LEU A 94 12.92 -6.17 -8.89
CA LEU A 94 11.73 -6.75 -8.27
C LEU A 94 11.68 -8.27 -8.40
N LYS A 95 11.12 -8.91 -7.38
CA LYS A 95 10.60 -10.26 -7.51
C LYS A 95 9.18 -10.22 -8.11
N PRO A 96 8.75 -11.26 -8.85
CA PRO A 96 7.41 -11.30 -9.43
C PRO A 96 6.33 -11.11 -8.35
N MET A 97 5.46 -10.10 -8.54
CA MET A 97 4.33 -9.85 -7.65
C MET A 97 3.12 -9.34 -8.42
N LEU A 98 1.93 -9.73 -7.97
CA LEU A 98 0.70 -9.06 -8.34
C LEU A 98 0.57 -7.74 -7.56
N VAL A 99 0.00 -6.71 -8.19
CA VAL A 99 -0.42 -5.51 -7.46
C VAL A 99 -1.92 -5.31 -7.64
N VAL A 100 -2.64 -5.34 -6.53
CA VAL A 100 -4.10 -5.17 -6.49
C VAL A 100 -4.40 -3.75 -6.04
N LEU A 101 -5.17 -3.02 -6.84
CA LEU A 101 -5.59 -1.64 -6.60
C LEU A 101 -7.11 -1.67 -6.29
N PRO A 102 -7.51 -1.83 -5.03
CA PRO A 102 -8.92 -1.87 -4.66
C PRO A 102 -9.51 -0.48 -4.51
N ASN A 103 -10.83 -0.39 -4.44
CA ASN A 103 -11.48 0.79 -3.89
C ASN A 103 -11.57 0.66 -2.36
N GLY A 104 -10.82 1.51 -1.65
CA GLY A 104 -10.76 1.53 -0.19
C GLY A 104 -12.00 2.07 0.51
N ARG A 105 -13.03 2.51 -0.23
CA ARG A 105 -14.31 3.00 0.28
C ARG A 105 -15.36 1.90 0.17
N ALA A 106 -15.50 1.06 1.20
CA ALA A 106 -16.41 -0.09 1.21
C ALA A 106 -17.84 0.31 1.59
N MET A 107 -18.62 0.74 0.59
CA MET A 107 -20.04 1.09 0.70
C MET A 107 -20.74 0.91 -0.66
N LEU A 108 -22.07 0.94 -0.67
CA LEU A 108 -22.85 0.71 -1.89
C LEU A 108 -22.54 1.71 -3.01
N ASN A 109 -22.49 3.01 -2.70
CA ASN A 109 -21.98 4.03 -3.62
C ASN A 109 -20.54 4.38 -3.22
N ASP A 110 -19.61 3.62 -3.74
CA ASP A 110 -18.19 3.75 -3.43
C ASP A 110 -17.45 4.81 -4.27
N ARG A 111 -18.18 5.66 -4.99
CA ARG A 111 -17.60 6.76 -5.78
C ARG A 111 -17.29 7.99 -4.93
N ALA A 112 -16.26 8.73 -5.30
CA ALA A 112 -15.85 9.98 -4.67
C ALA A 112 -16.73 11.14 -5.15
N GLU A 113 -18.04 11.08 -4.89
CA GLU A 113 -19.04 12.06 -5.32
C GLU A 113 -19.61 12.83 -4.13
N GLY A 114 -20.04 14.08 -4.36
CA GLY A 114 -20.61 14.94 -3.31
C GLY A 114 -19.61 15.30 -2.22
N ASP A 115 -20.05 15.33 -0.98
CA ASP A 115 -19.15 15.57 0.16
C ASP A 115 -18.38 14.28 0.50
N ILE A 116 -17.12 14.22 0.06
CA ILE A 116 -16.23 13.08 0.30
C ILE A 116 -15.80 12.94 1.77
N PHE A 117 -16.01 13.99 2.58
CA PHE A 117 -15.73 13.98 4.01
C PHE A 117 -16.98 13.67 4.86
N ALA A 118 -18.12 13.37 4.23
CA ALA A 118 -19.30 12.95 4.96
C ALA A 118 -19.00 11.75 5.87
N PRO A 119 -19.59 11.69 7.09
CA PRO A 119 -19.24 10.66 8.09
C PRO A 119 -19.39 9.23 7.60
N ASP A 120 -20.43 8.93 6.81
CA ASP A 120 -20.66 7.61 6.21
C ASP A 120 -19.58 7.23 5.20
N LYS A 121 -19.08 8.20 4.42
CA LYS A 121 -18.00 7.99 3.45
C LYS A 121 -16.65 7.79 4.13
N VAL A 122 -16.39 8.51 5.21
CA VAL A 122 -15.19 8.29 6.03
C VAL A 122 -15.26 6.93 6.72
N GLN A 123 -16.42 6.56 7.28
CA GLN A 123 -16.65 5.25 7.89
C GLN A 123 -16.46 4.08 6.91
N ALA A 124 -16.76 4.29 5.63
CA ALA A 124 -16.57 3.27 4.61
C ALA A 124 -15.09 2.84 4.43
N PHE A 125 -14.13 3.73 4.74
CA PHE A 125 -12.71 3.37 4.77
C PHE A 125 -12.34 2.45 5.95
N GLU A 126 -13.07 2.50 7.06
CA GLU A 126 -12.90 1.54 8.16
C GLU A 126 -13.56 0.20 7.82
N THR A 127 -14.74 0.23 7.20
CA THR A 127 -15.46 -0.97 6.73
C THR A 127 -14.61 -1.79 5.73
N PHE A 128 -13.70 -1.14 5.00
CA PHE A 128 -12.85 -1.78 4.02
C PHE A 128 -11.94 -2.87 4.63
N GLU A 129 -11.55 -2.79 5.91
CA GLU A 129 -10.79 -3.87 6.55
C GLU A 129 -11.51 -5.21 6.41
N THR A 130 -12.82 -5.24 6.67
CA THR A 130 -13.64 -6.45 6.55
C THR A 130 -13.75 -6.91 5.09
N ASP A 131 -14.02 -6.00 4.17
CA ASP A 131 -14.10 -6.29 2.74
C ASP A 131 -12.78 -6.83 2.18
N LEU A 132 -11.65 -6.23 2.57
CA LEU A 132 -10.31 -6.70 2.17
C LEU A 132 -10.04 -8.12 2.65
N LEU A 133 -10.28 -8.38 3.94
CA LEU A 133 -9.89 -9.64 4.59
C LEU A 133 -10.84 -10.80 4.28
N GLN A 134 -12.14 -10.52 4.12
CA GLN A 134 -13.17 -11.56 3.97
C GLN A 134 -13.64 -11.77 2.53
N ASP A 135 -13.51 -10.75 1.68
CA ASP A 135 -14.04 -10.80 0.32
C ASP A 135 -12.91 -10.70 -0.73
N LEU A 136 -12.10 -9.63 -0.73
CA LEU A 136 -11.13 -9.39 -1.81
C LEU A 136 -9.92 -10.33 -1.75
N ILE A 137 -9.27 -10.51 -0.60
CA ILE A 137 -8.12 -11.43 -0.48
C ILE A 137 -8.52 -12.85 -0.88
N PRO A 138 -9.61 -13.45 -0.35
CA PRO A 138 -10.05 -14.78 -0.79
C PRO A 138 -10.38 -14.85 -2.28
N TYR A 139 -10.94 -13.77 -2.86
CA TYR A 139 -11.20 -13.72 -4.29
C TYR A 139 -9.89 -13.77 -5.11
N ILE A 140 -8.89 -12.99 -4.75
CA ILE A 140 -7.57 -12.99 -5.42
C ILE A 140 -6.91 -14.36 -5.31
N GLU A 141 -6.90 -14.95 -4.13
CA GLU A 141 -6.31 -16.28 -3.88
C GLU A 141 -7.02 -17.41 -4.65
N ALA A 142 -8.32 -17.26 -4.94
CA ALA A 142 -9.08 -18.24 -5.72
C ALA A 142 -8.90 -18.10 -7.24
N HIS A 143 -8.51 -16.91 -7.74
CA HIS A 143 -8.50 -16.63 -9.19
C HIS A 143 -7.10 -16.37 -9.77
N TYR A 144 -6.09 -16.21 -8.91
CA TYR A 144 -4.70 -15.99 -9.31
C TYR A 144 -3.77 -16.95 -8.59
N PRO A 145 -2.72 -17.47 -9.25
CA PRO A 145 -1.69 -18.28 -8.59
C PRO A 145 -0.84 -17.37 -7.69
N VAL A 146 -1.19 -17.30 -6.42
CA VAL A 146 -0.52 -16.46 -5.42
C VAL A 146 -0.15 -17.25 -4.18
N LEU A 147 0.99 -16.88 -3.59
CA LEU A 147 1.41 -17.37 -2.29
C LEU A 147 0.53 -16.73 -1.21
N THR A 148 -0.06 -17.55 -0.33
CA THR A 148 -1.14 -17.13 0.56
C THR A 148 -0.70 -16.80 1.99
N ASP A 149 0.56 -17.07 2.32
CA ASP A 149 1.10 -16.74 3.63
C ASP A 149 1.44 -15.26 3.80
N ARG A 150 1.61 -14.84 5.06
CA ARG A 150 1.87 -13.43 5.41
C ARG A 150 3.17 -12.86 4.81
N MET A 151 4.18 -13.71 4.58
CA MET A 151 5.49 -13.28 4.05
C MET A 151 5.41 -12.91 2.56
N HIS A 152 4.35 -13.32 1.89
CA HIS A 152 4.09 -13.03 0.48
C HIS A 152 2.90 -12.07 0.28
N ARG A 153 2.49 -11.36 1.36
CA ARG A 153 1.41 -10.37 1.30
C ARG A 153 1.84 -9.05 1.89
N ALA A 154 1.79 -8.00 1.07
CA ALA A 154 2.08 -6.62 1.44
C ALA A 154 0.84 -5.74 1.35
N LEU A 155 0.78 -4.70 2.18
CA LEU A 155 -0.25 -3.68 2.18
C LEU A 155 0.41 -2.30 2.21
N ALA A 156 0.09 -1.46 1.23
CA ALA A 156 0.60 -0.09 1.20
C ALA A 156 -0.45 0.88 0.64
N GLY A 157 -0.26 2.18 0.87
CA GLY A 157 -1.18 3.17 0.33
C GLY A 157 -0.76 4.60 0.59
N LEU A 158 -1.44 5.52 -0.08
CA LEU A 158 -1.25 6.95 0.05
C LEU A 158 -2.38 7.61 0.87
N SER A 159 -2.09 8.67 1.59
CA SER A 159 -3.08 9.51 2.27
C SER A 159 -4.04 8.68 3.15
N MET A 160 -5.36 8.68 2.87
CA MET A 160 -6.35 7.81 3.53
C MET A 160 -5.95 6.33 3.42
N GLY A 161 -5.47 5.89 2.26
CA GLY A 161 -4.95 4.53 2.06
C GLY A 161 -3.67 4.26 2.86
N GLY A 162 -2.85 5.27 3.10
CA GLY A 162 -1.71 5.18 4.02
C GLY A 162 -2.16 4.93 5.46
N GLY A 163 -3.18 5.67 5.92
CA GLY A 163 -3.82 5.43 7.22
C GLY A 163 -4.46 4.04 7.32
N GLN A 164 -5.17 3.59 6.28
CA GLN A 164 -5.72 2.23 6.21
C GLN A 164 -4.60 1.18 6.27
N SER A 165 -3.50 1.39 5.56
CA SER A 165 -2.38 0.44 5.57
C SER A 165 -1.78 0.26 6.97
N LEU A 166 -1.65 1.34 7.73
CA LEU A 166 -1.23 1.26 9.13
C LEU A 166 -2.30 0.60 10.00
N ASN A 167 -3.55 1.06 9.91
CA ASN A 167 -4.64 0.56 10.76
C ASN A 167 -4.91 -0.94 10.55
N ILE A 168 -4.97 -1.37 9.29
CA ILE A 168 -5.26 -2.76 8.91
C ILE A 168 -4.02 -3.63 9.07
N GLY A 169 -2.89 -3.18 8.51
CA GLY A 169 -1.67 -3.99 8.45
C GLY A 169 -1.12 -4.31 9.84
N LEU A 170 -1.02 -3.30 10.72
CA LEU A 170 -0.51 -3.49 12.08
C LEU A 170 -1.48 -4.26 12.99
N ASN A 171 -2.79 -4.21 12.69
CA ASN A 171 -3.81 -4.98 13.42
C ASN A 171 -3.90 -6.45 12.95
N ASN A 172 -3.34 -6.78 11.78
CA ASN A 172 -3.43 -8.11 11.15
C ASN A 172 -2.02 -8.61 10.73
N LEU A 173 -1.07 -8.64 11.65
CA LEU A 173 0.31 -9.08 11.39
C LEU A 173 0.41 -10.59 11.11
N ASP A 174 -0.61 -11.35 11.40
CA ASP A 174 -0.77 -12.75 10.95
C ASP A 174 -1.11 -12.84 9.45
N ARG A 175 -1.55 -11.74 8.84
CA ARG A 175 -1.93 -11.67 7.42
C ARG A 175 -0.94 -10.89 6.57
N PHE A 176 -0.26 -9.87 7.13
CA PHE A 176 0.66 -8.99 6.42
C PHE A 176 2.00 -8.91 7.13
N ALA A 177 3.11 -9.09 6.40
CA ALA A 177 4.46 -8.92 6.92
C ALA A 177 5.12 -7.59 6.49
N TRP A 178 4.61 -6.97 5.42
CA TRP A 178 5.18 -5.81 4.76
C TRP A 178 4.13 -4.71 4.69
N ILE A 179 4.41 -3.57 5.32
CA ILE A 179 3.46 -2.47 5.44
C ILE A 179 4.11 -1.17 4.98
N GLY A 180 3.43 -0.44 4.09
CA GLY A 180 3.88 0.86 3.57
C GLY A 180 2.82 1.94 3.74
N ALA A 181 3.21 3.11 4.28
CA ALA A 181 2.33 4.27 4.38
C ALA A 181 3.02 5.49 3.78
N PHE A 182 2.40 6.05 2.73
CA PHE A 182 2.88 7.23 2.03
C PHE A 182 2.00 8.43 2.43
N SER A 183 2.54 9.40 3.18
CA SER A 183 1.79 10.54 3.70
C SER A 183 0.46 10.14 4.36
N PRO A 184 0.44 9.28 5.39
CA PRO A 184 -0.80 8.82 6.00
C PRO A 184 -1.64 9.97 6.54
N ALA A 185 -2.96 9.91 6.30
CA ALA A 185 -3.92 10.95 6.65
C ALA A 185 -4.44 10.81 8.10
N PRO A 186 -5.24 11.79 8.60
CA PRO A 186 -5.76 11.77 9.99
C PRO A 186 -6.69 10.61 10.37
N ASN A 187 -7.14 9.77 9.42
CA ASN A 187 -7.81 8.50 9.72
C ASN A 187 -6.90 7.47 10.38
N THR A 188 -5.59 7.73 10.40
CA THR A 188 -4.61 6.91 11.11
C THR A 188 -4.88 6.96 12.61
N LYS A 189 -5.08 5.82 13.23
CA LYS A 189 -5.23 5.68 14.69
C LYS A 189 -4.03 6.27 15.42
N LEU A 190 -4.22 6.58 16.69
CA LEU A 190 -3.09 7.01 17.54
C LEU A 190 -2.06 5.88 17.64
N PRO A 191 -0.75 6.20 17.74
CA PRO A 191 0.30 5.20 17.77
C PRO A 191 0.12 4.13 18.85
N GLU A 192 -0.39 4.48 20.02
CA GLU A 192 -0.66 3.55 21.12
C GLU A 192 -1.78 2.55 20.77
N GLN A 193 -2.70 2.95 19.90
CA GLN A 193 -3.78 2.09 19.41
C GLN A 193 -3.32 1.20 18.24
N LEU A 194 -2.38 1.70 17.43
CA LEU A 194 -1.76 0.92 16.34
C LEU A 194 -0.86 -0.19 16.88
N LEU A 195 -0.12 0.09 17.94
CA LEU A 195 0.92 -0.77 18.48
C LEU A 195 0.72 -0.95 20.01
N PRO A 196 -0.35 -1.64 20.44
CA PRO A 196 -0.57 -1.89 21.86
C PRO A 196 0.53 -2.76 22.49
N GLU A 197 1.21 -3.60 21.69
CA GLU A 197 2.33 -4.46 22.06
C GLU A 197 3.53 -4.21 21.13
N PRO A 198 4.27 -3.10 21.27
CA PRO A 198 5.31 -2.71 20.29
C PRO A 198 6.40 -3.77 20.07
N GLN A 199 6.82 -4.48 21.13
CA GLN A 199 7.86 -5.51 21.05
C GLN A 199 7.40 -6.70 20.21
N LYS A 200 6.16 -7.15 20.40
CA LYS A 200 5.56 -8.23 19.64
C LYS A 200 5.38 -7.81 18.16
N THR A 201 5.00 -6.57 17.94
CA THR A 201 4.92 -6.00 16.59
C THR A 201 6.28 -6.03 15.91
N ALA A 202 7.35 -5.62 16.61
CA ALA A 202 8.72 -5.62 16.09
C ALA A 202 9.21 -7.02 15.69
N GLU A 203 8.79 -8.07 16.40
CA GLU A 203 9.14 -9.46 16.08
C GLU A 203 8.42 -10.00 14.83
N LEU A 204 7.24 -9.47 14.54
CA LEU A 204 6.39 -9.95 13.45
C LEU A 204 6.60 -9.18 12.14
N LEU A 205 7.00 -7.92 12.18
CA LEU A 205 7.21 -7.11 10.98
C LEU A 205 8.44 -7.55 10.19
N SER A 206 8.28 -7.69 8.87
CA SER A 206 9.41 -7.81 7.95
C SER A 206 9.86 -6.42 7.48
N LEU A 207 8.89 -5.53 7.22
CA LEU A 207 9.14 -4.13 6.89
C LEU A 207 7.95 -3.27 7.31
N LEU A 208 8.24 -2.16 7.96
CA LEU A 208 7.34 -1.03 8.08
C LEU A 208 8.00 0.20 7.43
N TRP A 209 7.39 0.66 6.34
CA TRP A 209 7.81 1.86 5.62
C TRP A 209 6.86 3.01 5.95
N LEU A 210 7.43 4.16 6.29
CA LEU A 210 6.69 5.39 6.53
C LEU A 210 7.40 6.53 5.78
N SER A 211 6.70 7.20 4.87
CA SER A 211 7.25 8.35 4.14
C SER A 211 6.28 9.52 4.10
N CYS A 212 6.84 10.74 4.01
CA CYS A 212 6.06 11.97 3.93
C CYS A 212 6.88 13.09 3.27
N GLY A 213 6.21 14.02 2.60
CA GLY A 213 6.83 15.25 2.16
C GLY A 213 7.12 16.20 3.33
N ASP A 214 8.22 16.96 3.27
CA ASP A 214 8.60 17.94 4.30
C ASP A 214 7.66 19.16 4.35
N LEU A 215 6.94 19.42 3.26
CA LEU A 215 5.94 20.49 3.13
C LEU A 215 4.49 20.00 3.32
N ASP A 216 4.29 18.70 3.53
CA ASP A 216 2.97 18.10 3.69
C ASP A 216 2.25 18.65 4.93
N SER A 217 1.10 19.26 4.73
CA SER A 217 0.28 19.83 5.81
C SER A 217 -0.25 18.80 6.81
N LEU A 218 -0.25 17.50 6.45
CA LEU A 218 -0.65 16.37 7.28
C LEU A 218 0.54 15.64 7.94
N LYS A 219 1.76 16.15 7.77
CA LYS A 219 3.02 15.54 8.23
C LYS A 219 3.02 15.14 9.70
N ASN A 220 2.28 15.87 10.55
CA ASN A 220 2.15 15.55 11.97
C ASN A 220 1.66 14.12 12.25
N VAL A 221 0.91 13.50 11.33
CA VAL A 221 0.46 12.11 11.46
C VAL A 221 1.64 11.16 11.34
N SER A 222 2.51 11.40 10.35
CA SER A 222 3.74 10.64 10.14
C SER A 222 4.75 10.87 11.27
N ASP A 223 4.96 12.12 11.68
CA ASP A 223 5.91 12.49 12.74
C ASP A 223 5.56 11.80 14.07
N ARG A 224 4.30 11.85 14.50
CA ARG A 224 3.87 11.19 15.76
C ARG A 224 4.05 9.67 15.69
N THR A 225 3.76 9.07 14.53
CA THR A 225 3.90 7.63 14.33
C THR A 225 5.38 7.24 14.36
N HIS A 226 6.23 7.93 13.61
CA HIS A 226 7.69 7.76 13.63
C HIS A 226 8.28 7.92 15.03
N ALA A 227 7.91 8.99 15.74
CA ALA A 227 8.41 9.24 17.10
C ALA A 227 8.06 8.09 18.06
N TYR A 228 6.83 7.58 17.99
CA TYR A 228 6.41 6.45 18.83
C TYR A 228 7.15 5.17 18.50
N LEU A 229 7.27 4.83 17.20
CA LEU A 229 8.03 3.66 16.73
C LEU A 229 9.48 3.72 17.22
N SER A 230 10.13 4.88 17.09
CA SER A 230 11.51 5.12 17.54
C SER A 230 11.64 4.99 19.06
N GLN A 231 10.72 5.59 19.83
CA GLN A 231 10.71 5.51 21.29
C GLN A 231 10.59 4.07 21.79
N HIS A 232 9.85 3.22 21.09
CA HIS A 232 9.62 1.82 21.46
C HIS A 232 10.55 0.84 20.75
N SER A 233 11.56 1.34 20.01
CA SER A 233 12.54 0.52 19.26
C SER A 233 11.87 -0.46 18.27
N VAL A 234 10.76 -0.07 17.66
CA VAL A 234 10.11 -0.86 16.60
C VAL A 234 10.84 -0.59 15.29
N PRO A 235 11.42 -1.61 14.63
CA PRO A 235 12.13 -1.43 13.37
C PRO A 235 11.21 -0.86 12.29
N HIS A 236 11.62 0.23 11.66
CA HIS A 236 10.91 0.85 10.56
C HIS A 236 11.86 1.72 9.71
N ILE A 237 11.48 1.96 8.48
CA ILE A 237 12.13 2.94 7.62
C ILE A 237 11.29 4.22 7.64
N TRP A 238 11.91 5.32 8.03
CA TRP A 238 11.33 6.65 7.97
C TRP A 238 12.00 7.46 6.86
N VAL A 239 11.19 8.00 5.96
CA VAL A 239 11.65 8.83 4.86
C VAL A 239 10.90 10.16 4.87
N GLU A 240 11.63 11.23 5.08
CA GLU A 240 11.19 12.59 4.81
C GLU A 240 11.86 13.05 3.52
N GLU A 241 11.07 13.44 2.53
CA GLU A 241 11.58 13.94 1.25
C GLU A 241 11.02 15.32 0.94
N HIS A 242 11.70 16.06 0.08
CA HIS A 242 11.22 17.38 -0.31
C HIS A 242 9.99 17.25 -1.20
N GLY A 243 8.86 17.78 -0.74
CA GLY A 243 7.58 17.73 -1.45
C GLY A 243 6.39 18.00 -0.54
N ASP A 244 5.23 18.01 -1.15
CA ASP A 244 3.93 18.25 -0.50
C ASP A 244 3.14 16.94 -0.38
N HIS A 245 1.83 17.03 -0.11
CA HIS A 245 0.88 15.92 -0.10
C HIS A 245 0.47 15.59 -1.54
N ASP A 246 1.39 15.05 -2.33
CA ASP A 246 1.24 14.96 -3.79
C ASP A 246 1.86 13.71 -4.43
N TRP A 247 1.57 13.54 -5.72
CA TRP A 247 1.99 12.37 -6.51
C TRP A 247 3.51 12.18 -6.64
N PRO A 248 4.36 13.20 -6.78
CA PRO A 248 5.81 13.00 -6.77
C PRO A 248 6.30 12.23 -5.54
N VAL A 249 5.86 12.63 -4.35
CA VAL A 249 6.19 11.98 -3.08
C VAL A 249 5.68 10.55 -3.05
N TRP A 250 4.41 10.33 -3.39
CA TRP A 250 3.81 8.98 -3.33
C TRP A 250 4.38 8.02 -4.36
N LYS A 251 4.69 8.48 -5.57
CA LYS A 251 5.34 7.67 -6.61
C LYS A 251 6.75 7.25 -6.20
N ASN A 252 7.51 8.16 -5.60
CA ASN A 252 8.83 7.83 -5.06
C ASN A 252 8.69 6.82 -3.91
N GLY A 253 7.72 7.01 -3.01
CA GLY A 253 7.41 6.05 -1.95
C GLY A 253 7.13 4.65 -2.51
N LEU A 254 6.28 4.53 -3.53
CA LEU A 254 6.00 3.26 -4.21
C LEU A 254 7.26 2.65 -4.84
N TYR A 255 8.05 3.46 -5.56
CA TYR A 255 9.30 3.03 -6.20
C TYR A 255 10.27 2.43 -5.17
N GLN A 256 10.48 3.10 -4.04
CA GLN A 256 11.40 2.64 -3.02
C GLN A 256 10.86 1.42 -2.26
N PHE A 257 9.61 1.47 -1.84
CA PHE A 257 8.96 0.39 -1.10
C PHE A 257 8.93 -0.91 -1.89
N SER A 258 8.59 -0.84 -3.18
CA SER A 258 8.50 -2.02 -4.05
C SER A 258 9.81 -2.80 -4.16
N LYS A 259 10.95 -2.13 -4.05
CA LYS A 259 12.30 -2.75 -4.11
C LYS A 259 12.69 -3.51 -2.84
N LEU A 260 11.97 -3.28 -1.76
CA LEU A 260 12.32 -3.77 -0.41
C LEU A 260 11.42 -4.92 0.05
N ILE A 261 10.32 -5.17 -0.64
CA ILE A 261 9.35 -6.22 -0.27
C ILE A 261 9.64 -7.53 -0.99
N PHE A 262 9.33 -8.64 -0.28
CA PHE A 262 9.48 -10.01 -0.78
C PHE A 262 10.96 -10.37 -1.06
#